data_a29fe8cec8335b098ccb2bc43d8d4ad3
#
_entry.id   a29fe8cec8335b098ccb2bc43d8d4ad3
#
_cell.length_a   1.000
_cell.length_b   1.000
_cell.length_c   1.000
_cell.angle_alpha   90.00
_cell.angle_beta   90.00
_cell.angle_gamma   90.00
#
_symmetry.space_group_name_H-M   'P 1'
#
loop_
_entity.id
_entity.type
_entity.pdbx_description
1 polymer ?
#
loop_
_entity_poly.entity_id
_entity_poly.type
_entity_poly.pdbx_seq_one_letter_code
_entity_poly.pdbx_strand_id
1 'polypeptide(L)'
;MKLRIAVISAILSASVTAYSQEPGPVISESSTLTIEQCRDLALNNNKNLRRGALEVRAAGYQKDEAFAAYLPAIDFAGGYMYNQKKISMFDSDQLLPIKTFDLEKQGYEFNIVKNPMTGEPITVNGQPVPEQVAYLPKDALSYDLHNVFFGAVTLTQPIFMGGKIVAMNKITGYAEELAKSKLDNSARDVVYAVDAAYWQVVSLRAKQALAQSYVNLLDTLSNHVALMIKEGVATRSDQLTVDVKLNSARIDLTKVDNGLVLSRMALAQLCGLPIDTQFTLADEGAENINAPAVRGDSPIDMQDVYDRRYDLRQLELGVKIFEQKANVARSEMMPNLALVGAYSFSNPNIFDGFKKKFNGQFSVGAMLSIPLWHWGGNYNKYRAAKAQTEAMRMELENARELIDLQVRQASYKSEEALRTRRMTEVNLAKADENLHSADVGFSNGVMTLDNVMEAQTAWLKAHSEDIDARIDVYLCDVYLSKVLGTLDFTTPSLRR
;
A
#
# COMPACT_ATOMS: atom_id res chain seq x y z
N MET A 1 -36.60 -33.72 6.32
CA MET A 1 -36.16 -32.45 6.95
C MET A 1 -34.72 -32.49 7.48
N LYS A 2 -33.98 -33.62 7.33
CA LYS A 2 -32.58 -33.74 7.85
C LYS A 2 -31.48 -33.53 6.80
N LEU A 3 -31.80 -33.34 5.53
CA LEU A 3 -30.80 -33.17 4.45
C LEU A 3 -30.57 -31.69 4.00
N ARG A 4 -31.33 -30.73 4.52
CA ARG A 4 -31.26 -29.31 4.13
C ARG A 4 -30.44 -28.41 5.09
N ILE A 5 -30.02 -28.95 6.23
CA ILE A 5 -29.18 -28.22 7.20
C ILE A 5 -27.67 -28.47 6.97
N ALA A 6 -27.31 -29.54 6.26
CA ALA A 6 -25.91 -29.89 6.01
C ALA A 6 -25.19 -29.01 4.97
N VAL A 7 -25.93 -28.31 4.11
CA VAL A 7 -25.31 -27.47 3.05
C VAL A 7 -24.91 -26.07 3.58
N ILE A 8 -25.59 -25.58 4.62
CA ILE A 8 -25.26 -24.27 5.22
C ILE A 8 -24.08 -24.37 6.19
N SER A 9 -23.85 -25.54 6.82
CA SER A 9 -22.68 -25.75 7.69
C SER A 9 -21.36 -25.97 6.92
N ALA A 10 -21.41 -26.33 5.64
CA ALA A 10 -20.19 -26.59 4.84
C ALA A 10 -19.53 -25.32 4.30
N ILE A 11 -20.20 -24.17 4.31
CA ILE A 11 -19.65 -22.88 3.83
C ILE A 11 -18.93 -22.09 4.95
N LEU A 12 -19.15 -22.44 6.22
CA LEU A 12 -18.52 -21.73 7.35
C LEU A 12 -17.27 -22.42 7.92
N SER A 13 -16.82 -23.53 7.35
CA SER A 13 -15.61 -24.23 7.78
C SER A 13 -14.42 -24.02 6.82
N ALA A 14 -14.34 -22.86 6.16
CA ALA A 14 -13.12 -22.45 5.46
C ALA A 14 -12.05 -22.09 6.49
N SER A 15 -11.27 -23.10 6.86
CA SER A 15 -9.86 -23.06 7.28
C SER A 15 -9.31 -21.72 7.74
N VAL A 16 -9.31 -21.50 9.03
CA VAL A 16 -8.27 -20.71 9.71
C VAL A 16 -6.97 -21.53 9.56
N THR A 17 -6.24 -21.37 8.47
CA THR A 17 -4.83 -21.75 8.40
C THR A 17 -4.09 -20.83 9.36
N ALA A 18 -3.70 -21.39 10.50
CA ALA A 18 -2.76 -20.74 11.40
C ALA A 18 -1.51 -20.40 10.60
N TYR A 19 -1.22 -19.11 10.49
CA TYR A 19 0.07 -18.62 10.02
C TYR A 19 1.10 -19.09 11.05
N SER A 20 1.77 -20.21 10.79
CA SER A 20 3.01 -20.53 11.48
C SER A 20 4.02 -19.47 11.07
N GLN A 21 4.45 -18.61 11.99
CA GLN A 21 5.62 -17.80 11.83
C GLN A 21 6.79 -18.76 11.55
N GLU A 22 7.32 -18.74 10.33
CA GLU A 22 8.59 -19.38 10.07
C GLU A 22 9.65 -18.73 11.01
N PRO A 23 10.44 -19.54 11.71
CA PRO A 23 11.52 -19.02 12.52
C PRO A 23 12.45 -18.21 11.62
N GLY A 24 12.75 -16.97 12.03
CA GLY A 24 13.67 -16.10 11.31
C GLY A 24 15.02 -16.81 11.09
N PRO A 25 15.83 -16.39 10.11
CA PRO A 25 17.11 -17.01 9.81
C PRO A 25 17.98 -17.00 11.07
N VAL A 26 18.34 -18.18 11.55
CA VAL A 26 19.30 -18.36 12.63
C VAL A 26 20.70 -18.24 12.01
N ILE A 27 21.29 -17.06 12.14
CA ILE A 27 22.70 -16.89 11.82
C ILE A 27 23.50 -17.40 13.02
N SER A 28 24.52 -18.25 12.79
CA SER A 28 25.41 -18.70 13.85
C SER A 28 26.12 -17.49 14.45
N GLU A 29 26.20 -17.44 15.79
CA GLU A 29 27.00 -16.44 16.50
C GLU A 29 28.45 -16.41 15.94
N SER A 30 28.88 -15.24 15.44
CA SER A 30 30.18 -14.97 14.76
C SER A 30 30.26 -15.18 13.23
N SER A 31 29.19 -15.04 12.49
CA SER A 31 29.32 -15.04 11.01
C SER A 31 29.83 -13.69 10.50
N THR A 32 30.83 -13.77 9.58
CA THR A 32 31.25 -12.59 8.80
C THR A 32 30.30 -12.41 7.62
N LEU A 33 29.67 -11.25 7.51
CA LEU A 33 28.71 -10.94 6.46
C LEU A 33 29.34 -10.04 5.39
N THR A 34 29.14 -10.40 4.11
CA THR A 34 29.44 -9.51 2.98
C THR A 34 28.26 -8.59 2.70
N ILE A 35 28.50 -7.53 1.92
CA ILE A 35 27.45 -6.59 1.53
C ILE A 35 26.32 -7.28 0.72
N GLU A 36 26.67 -8.26 -0.15
CA GLU A 36 25.73 -9.04 -0.93
C GLU A 36 24.84 -9.90 -0.01
N GLN A 37 25.42 -10.55 0.98
CA GLN A 37 24.69 -11.33 1.97
C GLN A 37 23.72 -10.45 2.80
N CYS A 38 24.15 -9.24 3.17
CA CYS A 38 23.27 -8.28 3.85
C CYS A 38 22.10 -7.85 2.97
N ARG A 39 22.33 -7.59 1.68
CA ARG A 39 21.28 -7.30 0.69
C ARG A 39 20.29 -8.45 0.56
N ASP A 40 20.79 -9.68 0.41
CA ASP A 40 19.94 -10.88 0.28
C ASP A 40 19.10 -11.13 1.55
N LEU A 41 19.69 -10.99 2.73
CA LEU A 41 18.96 -11.08 3.99
C LEU A 41 17.85 -10.03 4.08
N ALA A 42 18.14 -8.79 3.72
CA ALA A 42 17.18 -7.71 3.74
C ALA A 42 16.03 -7.95 2.73
N LEU A 43 16.34 -8.33 1.50
CA LEU A 43 15.34 -8.60 0.46
C LEU A 43 14.39 -9.73 0.86
N ASN A 44 14.89 -10.75 1.57
CA ASN A 44 14.06 -11.88 1.98
C ASN A 44 13.30 -11.66 3.30
N ASN A 45 13.86 -10.88 4.24
CA ASN A 45 13.33 -10.80 5.60
C ASN A 45 12.75 -9.44 5.98
N ASN A 46 12.97 -8.38 5.18
CA ASN A 46 12.50 -7.04 5.52
C ASN A 46 10.97 -6.99 5.57
N LYS A 47 10.43 -6.56 6.71
CA LYS A 47 8.98 -6.49 6.97
C LYS A 47 8.24 -5.54 6.04
N ASN A 48 8.89 -4.44 5.59
CA ASN A 48 8.29 -3.51 4.65
C ASN A 48 8.12 -4.14 3.27
N LEU A 49 9.07 -4.95 2.81
CA LEU A 49 8.96 -5.68 1.54
C LEU A 49 7.89 -6.77 1.62
N ARG A 50 7.83 -7.52 2.72
CA ARG A 50 6.74 -8.49 2.96
C ARG A 50 5.37 -7.83 2.96
N ARG A 51 5.23 -6.64 3.59
CA ARG A 51 4.01 -5.84 3.51
C ARG A 51 3.68 -5.44 2.08
N GLY A 52 4.65 -4.93 1.32
CA GLY A 52 4.48 -4.58 -0.09
C GLY A 52 4.02 -5.77 -0.95
N ALA A 53 4.55 -6.98 -0.71
CA ALA A 53 4.11 -8.21 -1.39
C ALA A 53 2.64 -8.55 -1.06
N LEU A 54 2.19 -8.33 0.17
CA LEU A 54 0.78 -8.49 0.55
C LEU A 54 -0.11 -7.43 -0.13
N GLU A 55 0.37 -6.21 -0.27
CA GLU A 55 -0.34 -5.15 -1.01
C GLU A 55 -0.50 -5.49 -2.50
N VAL A 56 0.52 -6.10 -3.13
CA VAL A 56 0.42 -6.63 -4.50
C VAL A 56 -0.65 -7.73 -4.59
N ARG A 57 -0.68 -8.67 -3.64
CA ARG A 57 -1.71 -9.73 -3.60
C ARG A 57 -3.11 -9.14 -3.40
N ALA A 58 -3.25 -8.15 -2.52
CA ALA A 58 -4.52 -7.45 -2.30
C ALA A 58 -5.01 -6.77 -3.59
N ALA A 59 -4.11 -6.09 -4.34
CA ALA A 59 -4.46 -5.50 -5.62
C ALA A 59 -4.85 -6.56 -6.67
N GLY A 60 -4.23 -7.74 -6.66
CA GLY A 60 -4.63 -8.88 -7.48
C GLY A 60 -6.06 -9.33 -7.19
N TYR A 61 -6.43 -9.50 -5.92
CA TYR A 61 -7.81 -9.84 -5.55
C TYR A 61 -8.83 -8.76 -5.92
N GLN A 62 -8.45 -7.48 -5.82
CA GLN A 62 -9.30 -6.37 -6.27
C GLN A 62 -9.51 -6.38 -7.80
N LYS A 63 -8.53 -6.84 -8.56
CA LYS A 63 -8.68 -7.04 -10.02
C LYS A 63 -9.63 -8.21 -10.30
N ASP A 64 -9.52 -9.32 -9.58
CA ASP A 64 -10.43 -10.47 -9.71
C ASP A 64 -11.87 -10.09 -9.30
N GLU A 65 -12.02 -9.28 -8.23
CA GLU A 65 -13.30 -8.69 -7.84
C GLU A 65 -13.91 -7.83 -8.96
N ALA A 66 -13.09 -6.96 -9.58
CA ALA A 66 -13.56 -6.14 -10.69
C ALA A 66 -13.94 -6.98 -11.93
N PHE A 67 -13.25 -8.10 -12.16
CA PHE A 67 -13.61 -9.05 -13.21
C PHE A 67 -14.95 -9.73 -12.93
N ALA A 68 -15.26 -10.03 -11.68
CA ALA A 68 -16.53 -10.64 -11.29
C ALA A 68 -17.75 -9.77 -11.70
N ALA A 69 -17.56 -8.46 -11.88
CA ALA A 69 -18.62 -7.57 -12.39
C ALA A 69 -19.05 -7.86 -13.85
N TYR A 70 -18.30 -8.66 -14.60
CA TYR A 70 -18.73 -9.19 -15.91
C TYR A 70 -19.67 -10.38 -15.80
N LEU A 71 -19.66 -11.09 -14.67
CA LEU A 71 -20.40 -12.32 -14.47
C LEU A 71 -21.80 -12.04 -13.88
N PRO A 72 -22.75 -13.00 -14.03
CA PRO A 72 -24.06 -12.85 -13.40
C PRO A 72 -23.95 -12.91 -11.88
N ALA A 73 -24.54 -11.91 -11.21
CA ALA A 73 -24.72 -11.93 -9.76
C ALA A 73 -25.99 -12.72 -9.41
N ILE A 74 -25.92 -13.57 -8.40
CA ILE A 74 -27.05 -14.35 -7.86
C ILE A 74 -27.21 -13.97 -6.40
N ASP A 75 -28.35 -13.34 -6.09
CA ASP A 75 -28.65 -12.89 -4.75
C ASP A 75 -29.91 -13.56 -4.22
N PHE A 76 -29.97 -13.83 -2.93
CA PHE A 76 -31.15 -14.24 -2.21
C PHE A 76 -31.54 -13.19 -1.19
N ALA A 77 -32.79 -12.74 -1.28
CA ALA A 77 -33.41 -11.88 -0.28
C ALA A 77 -34.70 -12.51 0.23
N GLY A 78 -34.94 -12.49 1.51
CA GLY A 78 -36.15 -13.02 2.10
C GLY A 78 -36.45 -12.38 3.44
N GLY A 79 -37.73 -12.43 3.81
CA GLY A 79 -38.19 -11.84 5.06
C GLY A 79 -39.46 -12.46 5.59
N TYR A 80 -39.75 -12.16 6.84
CA TYR A 80 -40.98 -12.42 7.54
C TYR A 80 -41.60 -11.10 8.00
N MET A 81 -42.91 -10.95 7.78
CA MET A 81 -43.64 -9.77 8.23
C MET A 81 -44.89 -10.21 8.99
N TYR A 82 -45.09 -9.66 10.16
CA TYR A 82 -46.34 -9.79 10.91
C TYR A 82 -47.18 -8.52 10.73
N ASN A 83 -48.43 -8.68 10.23
CA ASN A 83 -49.37 -7.61 10.07
C ASN A 83 -50.48 -7.72 11.12
N GLN A 84 -50.85 -6.63 11.74
CA GLN A 84 -51.86 -6.61 12.80
C GLN A 84 -53.29 -6.82 12.27
N LYS A 85 -53.56 -6.46 10.99
CA LYS A 85 -54.90 -6.51 10.41
C LYS A 85 -54.93 -7.42 9.18
N LYS A 86 -56.09 -8.08 8.98
CA LYS A 86 -56.43 -8.72 7.72
C LYS A 86 -56.74 -7.64 6.66
N ILE A 87 -56.49 -7.93 5.41
CA ILE A 87 -56.98 -7.10 4.30
C ILE A 87 -58.34 -7.62 3.87
N SER A 88 -59.36 -6.80 3.95
CA SER A 88 -60.68 -7.08 3.38
C SER A 88 -60.91 -6.14 2.20
N MET A 89 -61.43 -6.71 1.12
CA MET A 89 -61.84 -5.91 -0.06
C MET A 89 -63.09 -5.10 0.14
N PHE A 90 -63.91 -5.48 1.14
CA PHE A 90 -65.16 -4.77 1.44
C PHE A 90 -65.17 -4.28 2.89
N ASP A 91 -65.62 -3.06 3.09
CA ASP A 91 -65.80 -2.47 4.42
C ASP A 91 -67.09 -2.90 5.11
N SER A 92 -68.08 -3.32 4.32
CA SER A 92 -69.41 -3.78 4.76
C SER A 92 -69.92 -4.92 3.88
N ASP A 93 -70.93 -5.64 4.39
CA ASP A 93 -71.64 -6.63 3.60
C ASP A 93 -72.24 -5.99 2.33
N GLN A 94 -72.10 -6.69 1.22
CA GLN A 94 -72.58 -6.21 -0.06
C GLN A 94 -73.82 -7.03 -0.55
N LEU A 95 -74.80 -6.38 -1.04
CA LEU A 95 -75.91 -6.98 -1.75
C LEU A 95 -75.76 -6.72 -3.25
N LEU A 96 -75.34 -7.73 -3.99
CA LEU A 96 -75.05 -7.63 -5.41
C LEU A 96 -76.30 -8.08 -6.22
N PRO A 97 -76.91 -7.23 -7.03
CA PRO A 97 -78.01 -7.63 -7.86
C PRO A 97 -77.58 -8.68 -8.89
N ILE A 98 -78.33 -9.77 -8.99
CA ILE A 98 -78.07 -10.86 -9.92
C ILE A 98 -78.71 -10.56 -11.24
N LYS A 99 -78.04 -10.71 -12.34
CA LYS A 99 -78.54 -10.72 -13.68
C LYS A 99 -78.95 -12.15 -14.06
N THR A 100 -80.23 -12.29 -14.56
CA THR A 100 -80.65 -13.55 -15.16
C THR A 100 -80.65 -13.40 -16.69
N PHE A 101 -80.43 -14.51 -17.36
CA PHE A 101 -80.41 -14.54 -18.81
C PHE A 101 -81.85 -14.49 -19.32
N ASP A 102 -82.23 -13.44 -20.07
CA ASP A 102 -83.54 -13.29 -20.73
C ASP A 102 -83.44 -13.95 -22.10
N LEU A 103 -84.28 -14.97 -22.31
CA LEU A 103 -84.32 -15.75 -23.53
C LEU A 103 -84.90 -14.98 -24.70
N GLU A 104 -85.77 -14.02 -24.44
CA GLU A 104 -86.39 -13.20 -25.50
C GLU A 104 -85.49 -12.12 -26.03
N LYS A 105 -84.70 -11.51 -25.14
CA LYS A 105 -83.74 -10.46 -25.48
C LYS A 105 -82.30 -11.00 -25.73
N GLN A 106 -82.11 -12.29 -25.57
CA GLN A 106 -80.75 -12.97 -25.66
C GLN A 106 -79.63 -12.26 -24.89
N GLY A 107 -79.95 -11.70 -23.72
CA GLY A 107 -79.03 -10.91 -22.90
C GLY A 107 -79.24 -11.12 -21.40
N TYR A 108 -78.26 -10.63 -20.59
CA TYR A 108 -78.34 -10.66 -19.12
C TYR A 108 -79.01 -9.36 -18.62
N GLU A 109 -80.20 -9.45 -17.99
CA GLU A 109 -80.88 -8.34 -17.36
C GLU A 109 -81.08 -8.53 -15.87
N PHE A 110 -81.28 -7.42 -15.13
CA PHE A 110 -81.69 -7.49 -13.73
C PHE A 110 -83.19 -7.73 -13.65
N ASN A 111 -83.60 -8.78 -12.95
CA ASN A 111 -84.98 -8.95 -12.54
C ASN A 111 -85.29 -7.88 -11.49
N ILE A 112 -86.28 -7.06 -11.79
CA ILE A 112 -86.70 -5.95 -10.96
C ILE A 112 -88.10 -6.26 -10.39
N VAL A 113 -88.29 -6.02 -9.07
CA VAL A 113 -89.57 -6.19 -8.40
C VAL A 113 -90.55 -5.18 -8.98
N LYS A 114 -91.63 -5.68 -9.52
CA LYS A 114 -92.74 -4.83 -10.06
C LYS A 114 -93.88 -4.83 -9.10
N ASN A 115 -94.58 -3.68 -9.01
CA ASN A 115 -95.81 -3.54 -8.26
C ASN A 115 -96.88 -4.44 -8.91
N PRO A 116 -97.48 -5.40 -8.16
CA PRO A 116 -98.51 -6.32 -8.75
C PRO A 116 -99.74 -5.67 -9.25
N MET A 117 -100.06 -4.43 -8.84
CA MET A 117 -101.30 -3.67 -9.26
C MET A 117 -101.03 -2.74 -10.45
N THR A 118 -99.84 -2.12 -10.55
CA THR A 118 -99.54 -1.11 -11.57
C THR A 118 -98.56 -1.62 -12.64
N GLY A 119 -97.82 -2.72 -12.40
CA GLY A 119 -96.77 -3.25 -13.28
C GLY A 119 -95.48 -2.44 -13.36
N GLU A 120 -95.40 -1.32 -12.59
CA GLU A 120 -94.25 -0.44 -12.62
C GLU A 120 -93.13 -0.96 -11.69
N PRO A 121 -91.88 -0.67 -12.01
CA PRO A 121 -90.72 -1.03 -11.10
C PRO A 121 -90.88 -0.37 -9.74
N ILE A 122 -90.68 -1.15 -8.64
CA ILE A 122 -90.59 -0.59 -7.31
C ILE A 122 -89.16 -0.01 -7.17
N THR A 123 -89.11 1.28 -6.79
CA THR A 123 -87.87 1.99 -6.61
C THR A 123 -87.71 2.42 -5.15
N VAL A 124 -86.44 2.29 -4.60
CA VAL A 124 -86.08 2.82 -3.30
C VAL A 124 -84.90 3.80 -3.54
N ASN A 125 -85.03 5.04 -3.08
CA ASN A 125 -84.09 6.15 -3.35
C ASN A 125 -83.80 6.36 -4.84
N GLY A 126 -84.78 6.17 -5.72
CA GLY A 126 -84.65 6.34 -7.17
C GLY A 126 -83.95 5.16 -7.91
N GLN A 127 -83.60 4.14 -7.23
CA GLN A 127 -83.01 2.93 -7.80
C GLN A 127 -84.01 1.77 -7.83
N PRO A 128 -84.15 1.05 -8.93
CA PRO A 128 -85.07 -0.12 -9.01
C PRO A 128 -84.56 -1.24 -8.06
N VAL A 129 -85.54 -1.84 -7.34
CA VAL A 129 -85.23 -2.93 -6.40
C VAL A 129 -85.06 -4.24 -7.19
N PRO A 130 -83.89 -4.87 -7.12
CA PRO A 130 -83.69 -6.16 -7.80
C PRO A 130 -84.39 -7.28 -7.07
N GLU A 131 -85.02 -8.19 -7.83
CA GLU A 131 -85.79 -9.31 -7.31
C GLU A 131 -84.90 -10.35 -6.64
N GLN A 132 -83.68 -10.51 -7.17
CA GLN A 132 -82.67 -11.43 -6.61
C GLN A 132 -81.38 -10.68 -6.33
N VAL A 133 -80.87 -10.89 -5.14
CA VAL A 133 -79.55 -10.35 -4.69
C VAL A 133 -78.71 -11.49 -4.16
N ALA A 134 -77.43 -11.48 -4.55
CA ALA A 134 -76.42 -12.31 -3.90
C ALA A 134 -75.91 -11.57 -2.68
N TYR A 135 -76.04 -12.16 -1.51
CA TYR A 135 -75.44 -11.66 -0.30
C TYR A 135 -73.98 -12.01 -0.28
N LEU A 136 -73.08 -11.01 -0.27
CA LEU A 136 -71.66 -11.16 -0.20
C LEU A 136 -71.20 -10.58 1.16
N PRO A 137 -70.91 -11.44 2.13
CA PRO A 137 -70.41 -10.95 3.41
C PRO A 137 -69.10 -10.18 3.25
N LYS A 138 -68.84 -9.18 4.07
CA LYS A 138 -67.61 -8.38 4.06
C LYS A 138 -66.35 -9.24 4.16
N ASP A 139 -66.43 -10.40 4.80
CA ASP A 139 -65.33 -11.31 4.99
C ASP A 139 -65.13 -12.30 3.83
N ALA A 140 -66.05 -12.32 2.82
CA ALA A 140 -66.00 -13.26 1.71
C ALA A 140 -64.71 -13.13 0.86
N LEU A 141 -64.21 -11.89 0.73
CA LEU A 141 -62.94 -11.57 0.06
C LEU A 141 -61.94 -10.96 1.04
N SER A 142 -61.80 -11.56 2.22
CA SER A 142 -60.79 -11.20 3.19
C SER A 142 -59.59 -12.15 3.08
N TYR A 143 -58.41 -11.55 3.09
CA TYR A 143 -57.14 -12.27 3.02
C TYR A 143 -56.42 -12.16 4.36
N ASP A 144 -56.09 -13.30 4.93
CA ASP A 144 -55.33 -13.35 6.18
C ASP A 144 -53.83 -13.22 5.90
N LEU A 145 -53.35 -11.98 6.03
CA LEU A 145 -51.96 -11.59 5.84
C LEU A 145 -51.23 -11.35 7.18
N HIS A 146 -51.71 -11.93 8.30
CA HIS A 146 -51.04 -11.75 9.59
C HIS A 146 -49.58 -12.20 9.53
N ASN A 147 -49.31 -13.35 8.93
CA ASN A 147 -47.95 -13.91 8.83
C ASN A 147 -47.59 -14.05 7.35
N VAL A 148 -46.70 -13.19 6.87
CA VAL A 148 -46.24 -13.18 5.50
C VAL A 148 -44.77 -13.59 5.47
N PHE A 149 -44.48 -14.69 4.83
CA PHE A 149 -43.10 -15.10 4.45
C PHE A 149 -42.91 -14.81 2.96
N PHE A 150 -41.81 -14.17 2.63
CA PHE A 150 -41.50 -13.92 1.24
C PHE A 150 -39.98 -14.12 1.01
N GLY A 151 -39.62 -14.47 -0.21
CA GLY A 151 -38.22 -14.56 -0.62
C GLY A 151 -38.15 -14.51 -2.14
N ALA A 152 -36.95 -14.10 -2.61
CA ALA A 152 -36.62 -14.09 -4.02
C ALA A 152 -35.17 -14.48 -4.22
N VAL A 153 -34.91 -15.32 -5.22
CA VAL A 153 -33.58 -15.52 -5.81
C VAL A 153 -33.56 -14.68 -7.08
N THR A 154 -32.63 -13.72 -7.14
CA THR A 154 -32.47 -12.83 -8.30
C THR A 154 -31.15 -13.14 -8.99
N LEU A 155 -31.14 -13.17 -10.32
CA LEU A 155 -29.98 -13.24 -11.17
C LEU A 155 -29.90 -11.96 -11.98
N THR A 156 -28.80 -11.24 -11.89
CA THR A 156 -28.57 -9.99 -12.64
C THR A 156 -27.32 -10.12 -13.47
N GLN A 157 -27.47 -10.04 -14.80
CA GLN A 157 -26.35 -10.07 -15.75
C GLN A 157 -26.23 -8.71 -16.44
N PRO A 158 -25.18 -7.92 -16.16
CA PRO A 158 -24.88 -6.71 -16.93
C PRO A 158 -24.53 -7.10 -18.38
N ILE A 159 -25.20 -6.49 -19.36
CA ILE A 159 -24.88 -6.64 -20.78
C ILE A 159 -24.11 -5.43 -21.29
N PHE A 160 -24.54 -4.23 -20.90
CA PHE A 160 -23.89 -2.99 -21.26
C PHE A 160 -24.06 -1.97 -20.14
N MET A 161 -22.93 -1.45 -19.65
CA MET A 161 -22.91 -0.46 -18.56
C MET A 161 -22.15 0.81 -18.97
N GLY A 162 -22.38 1.27 -20.22
CA GLY A 162 -21.70 2.47 -20.73
C GLY A 162 -20.17 2.38 -20.79
N GLY A 163 -19.58 1.18 -20.71
CA GLY A 163 -18.15 0.97 -20.62
C GLY A 163 -17.58 1.02 -19.19
N LYS A 164 -18.41 1.20 -18.15
CA LYS A 164 -17.99 1.28 -16.74
C LYS A 164 -17.19 0.06 -16.30
N ILE A 165 -17.69 -1.16 -16.56
CA ILE A 165 -17.06 -2.41 -16.15
C ILE A 165 -15.67 -2.55 -16.81
N VAL A 166 -15.56 -2.22 -18.10
CA VAL A 166 -14.27 -2.24 -18.83
C VAL A 166 -13.27 -1.25 -18.20
N ALA A 167 -13.71 -0.03 -17.93
CA ALA A 167 -12.86 0.99 -17.34
C ALA A 167 -12.41 0.61 -15.90
N MET A 168 -13.32 0.05 -15.08
CA MET A 168 -12.99 -0.43 -13.73
C MET A 168 -11.98 -1.57 -13.77
N ASN A 169 -12.13 -2.53 -14.67
CA ASN A 169 -11.16 -3.62 -14.84
C ASN A 169 -9.77 -3.11 -15.28
N LYS A 170 -9.72 -2.08 -16.13
CA LYS A 170 -8.45 -1.43 -16.49
C LYS A 170 -7.83 -0.69 -15.30
N ILE A 171 -8.66 0.01 -14.49
CA ILE A 171 -8.18 0.69 -13.28
C ILE A 171 -7.53 -0.31 -12.33
N THR A 172 -8.19 -1.42 -12.02
CA THR A 172 -7.66 -2.44 -11.11
C THR A 172 -6.45 -3.17 -11.69
N GLY A 173 -6.41 -3.40 -13.01
CA GLY A 173 -5.23 -3.91 -13.70
C GLY A 173 -4.02 -2.98 -13.56
N TYR A 174 -4.19 -1.68 -13.82
CA TYR A 174 -3.12 -0.69 -13.61
C TYR A 174 -2.77 -0.51 -12.14
N ALA A 175 -3.73 -0.65 -11.22
CA ALA A 175 -3.47 -0.60 -9.78
C ALA A 175 -2.62 -1.80 -9.31
N GLU A 176 -2.82 -3.00 -9.86
CA GLU A 176 -1.95 -4.16 -9.61
C GLU A 176 -0.53 -3.91 -10.12
N GLU A 177 -0.37 -3.39 -11.35
CA GLU A 177 0.95 -3.03 -11.89
C GLU A 177 1.63 -1.93 -11.06
N LEU A 178 0.86 -0.95 -10.58
CA LEU A 178 1.32 0.11 -9.69
C LEU A 178 1.83 -0.46 -8.36
N ALA A 179 1.11 -1.40 -7.77
CA ALA A 179 1.53 -2.07 -6.54
C ALA A 179 2.83 -2.86 -6.75
N LYS A 180 2.99 -3.56 -7.88
CA LYS A 180 4.24 -4.25 -8.26
C LYS A 180 5.40 -3.26 -8.41
N SER A 181 5.19 -2.15 -9.12
CA SER A 181 6.21 -1.12 -9.30
C SER A 181 6.61 -0.45 -7.97
N LYS A 182 5.66 -0.27 -7.04
CA LYS A 182 5.95 0.22 -5.68
C LYS A 182 6.80 -0.76 -4.88
N LEU A 183 6.51 -2.06 -4.99
CA LEU A 183 7.32 -3.10 -4.34
C LEU A 183 8.75 -3.11 -4.88
N ASP A 184 8.93 -3.06 -6.21
CA ASP A 184 10.25 -3.03 -6.85
C ASP A 184 11.02 -1.76 -6.46
N ASN A 185 10.35 -0.60 -6.39
CA ASN A 185 10.97 0.64 -5.90
C ASN A 185 11.40 0.53 -4.43
N SER A 186 10.51 -0.03 -3.58
CA SER A 186 10.84 -0.25 -2.16
C SER A 186 12.00 -1.22 -1.98
N ALA A 187 12.12 -2.25 -2.83
CA ALA A 187 13.25 -3.17 -2.81
C ALA A 187 14.57 -2.44 -3.12
N ARG A 188 14.57 -1.55 -4.13
CA ARG A 188 15.72 -0.69 -4.46
C ARG A 188 16.10 0.25 -3.32
N ASP A 189 15.10 0.83 -2.66
CA ASP A 189 15.31 1.70 -1.50
C ASP A 189 15.90 0.94 -0.31
N VAL A 190 15.46 -0.30 -0.08
CA VAL A 190 15.99 -1.18 0.97
C VAL A 190 17.45 -1.55 0.67
N VAL A 191 17.78 -1.93 -0.57
CA VAL A 191 19.17 -2.23 -0.97
C VAL A 191 20.07 -1.03 -0.72
N TYR A 192 19.66 0.16 -1.15
CA TYR A 192 20.42 1.40 -0.88
C TYR A 192 20.58 1.66 0.62
N ALA A 193 19.53 1.47 1.41
CA ALA A 193 19.58 1.68 2.87
C ALA A 193 20.53 0.67 3.55
N VAL A 194 20.54 -0.58 3.09
CA VAL A 194 21.48 -1.62 3.57
C VAL A 194 22.90 -1.25 3.24
N ASP A 195 23.18 -0.82 2.02
CA ASP A 195 24.52 -0.40 1.60
C ASP A 195 25.02 0.78 2.44
N ALA A 196 24.17 1.78 2.64
CA ALA A 196 24.51 2.93 3.47
C ALA A 196 24.80 2.53 4.93
N ALA A 197 23.96 1.65 5.51
CA ALA A 197 24.16 1.17 6.87
C ALA A 197 25.41 0.27 6.99
N TYR A 198 25.70 -0.56 6.00
CA TYR A 198 26.89 -1.39 5.94
C TYR A 198 28.17 -0.55 5.99
N TRP A 199 28.29 0.42 5.08
CA TRP A 199 29.44 1.31 5.02
C TRP A 199 29.54 2.24 6.23
N GLN A 200 28.41 2.59 6.86
CA GLN A 200 28.42 3.31 8.13
C GLN A 200 29.04 2.48 9.27
N VAL A 201 28.76 1.17 9.35
CA VAL A 201 29.40 0.28 10.33
C VAL A 201 30.88 0.18 10.05
N VAL A 202 31.32 -0.01 8.80
CA VAL A 202 32.69 -0.06 8.38
C VAL A 202 33.45 1.24 8.76
N SER A 203 32.86 2.40 8.47
CA SER A 203 33.37 3.72 8.85
C SER A 203 33.58 3.84 10.36
N LEU A 204 32.56 3.52 11.15
CA LEU A 204 32.61 3.62 12.60
C LEU A 204 33.63 2.64 13.20
N ARG A 205 33.84 1.47 12.63
CA ARG A 205 34.87 0.54 13.03
C ARG A 205 36.26 1.09 12.77
N ALA A 206 36.51 1.67 11.60
CA ALA A 206 37.75 2.35 11.28
C ALA A 206 38.04 3.53 12.22
N LYS A 207 37.01 4.36 12.48
CA LYS A 207 37.08 5.49 13.43
C LYS A 207 37.31 5.03 14.86
N GLN A 208 36.78 3.88 15.27
CA GLN A 208 37.08 3.27 16.58
C GLN A 208 38.57 2.92 16.72
N ALA A 209 39.12 2.26 15.71
CA ALA A 209 40.54 1.94 15.70
C ALA A 209 41.45 3.19 15.74
N LEU A 210 41.07 4.23 14.97
CA LEU A 210 41.73 5.52 14.97
C LEU A 210 41.65 6.22 16.34
N ALA A 211 40.45 6.28 16.94
CA ALA A 211 40.28 6.87 18.27
C ALA A 211 41.06 6.14 19.37
N GLN A 212 41.11 4.79 19.31
CA GLN A 212 41.94 4.00 20.22
C GLN A 212 43.43 4.31 20.02
N SER A 213 43.90 4.43 18.77
CA SER A 213 45.27 4.81 18.46
C SER A 213 45.61 6.19 19.00
N TYR A 214 44.69 7.13 18.88
CA TYR A 214 44.85 8.48 19.43
C TYR A 214 44.90 8.53 20.96
N VAL A 215 44.05 7.73 21.63
CA VAL A 215 44.13 7.56 23.09
C VAL A 215 45.48 7.02 23.50
N ASN A 216 46.01 5.98 22.81
CA ASN A 216 47.30 5.39 23.09
C ASN A 216 48.45 6.40 22.87
N LEU A 217 48.35 7.24 21.83
CA LEU A 217 49.33 8.30 21.53
C LEU A 217 49.38 9.36 22.65
N LEU A 218 48.22 9.81 23.11
CA LEU A 218 48.13 10.76 24.23
C LEU A 218 48.52 10.19 25.57
N ASP A 219 48.28 8.89 25.83
CA ASP A 219 48.73 8.17 27.04
C ASP A 219 50.21 8.09 27.06
N THR A 220 50.86 7.78 25.92
CA THR A 220 52.33 7.79 25.76
C THR A 220 52.90 9.18 26.03
N LEU A 221 52.28 10.23 25.48
CA LEU A 221 52.70 11.62 25.69
C LEU A 221 52.54 12.02 27.16
N SER A 222 51.45 11.66 27.84
CA SER A 222 51.25 11.93 29.27
C SER A 222 52.33 11.30 30.13
N ASN A 223 52.67 10.04 29.85
CA ASN A 223 53.77 9.34 30.53
C ASN A 223 55.12 10.00 30.28
N HIS A 224 55.39 10.45 29.06
CA HIS A 224 56.61 11.15 28.71
C HIS A 224 56.74 12.49 29.44
N VAL A 225 55.68 13.30 29.45
CA VAL A 225 55.66 14.58 30.20
C VAL A 225 55.82 14.35 31.70
N ALA A 226 55.21 13.28 32.27
CA ALA A 226 55.41 12.94 33.69
C ALA A 226 56.87 12.62 34.03
N LEU A 227 57.63 11.98 33.11
CA LEU A 227 59.08 11.78 33.28
C LEU A 227 59.82 13.11 33.18
N MET A 228 59.50 13.96 32.20
CA MET A 228 60.13 15.28 32.04
C MET A 228 59.93 16.18 33.26
N ILE A 229 58.84 16.09 33.96
CA ILE A 229 58.58 16.81 35.24
C ILE A 229 59.55 16.32 36.31
N LYS A 230 59.80 15.03 36.42
CA LYS A 230 60.77 14.46 37.38
C LYS A 230 62.16 14.95 37.15
N GLU A 231 62.56 15.12 35.89
CA GLU A 231 63.83 15.66 35.48
C GLU A 231 63.90 17.21 35.53
N GLY A 232 62.73 17.90 35.86
CA GLY A 232 62.69 19.36 35.99
C GLY A 232 62.63 20.13 34.68
N VAL A 233 62.32 19.46 33.54
CA VAL A 233 62.27 20.09 32.17
C VAL A 233 60.87 20.35 31.68
N ALA A 234 59.82 19.92 32.42
CA ALA A 234 58.41 20.22 32.13
C ALA A 234 57.66 20.71 33.40
N THR A 235 56.52 21.37 33.24
CA THR A 235 55.73 21.95 34.31
C THR A 235 54.52 21.06 34.68
N ARG A 236 53.96 21.24 35.89
CA ARG A 236 52.71 20.64 36.28
C ARG A 236 51.55 21.04 35.36
N SER A 237 51.59 22.26 34.81
CA SER A 237 50.61 22.76 33.85
C SER A 237 50.60 21.94 32.59
N ASP A 238 51.77 21.57 32.06
CA ASP A 238 51.90 20.74 30.85
C ASP A 238 51.22 19.38 31.05
N GLN A 239 51.46 18.74 32.21
CA GLN A 239 50.80 17.48 32.54
C GLN A 239 49.27 17.59 32.55
N LEU A 240 48.75 18.63 33.23
CA LEU A 240 47.29 18.86 33.30
C LEU A 240 46.69 19.08 31.92
N THR A 241 47.41 19.78 31.04
CA THR A 241 46.95 20.02 29.64
C THR A 241 46.84 18.71 28.86
N VAL A 242 47.86 17.82 28.94
CA VAL A 242 47.81 16.51 28.29
C VAL A 242 46.72 15.62 28.90
N ASP A 243 46.58 15.61 30.24
CA ASP A 243 45.56 14.80 30.92
C ASP A 243 44.13 15.21 30.54
N VAL A 244 43.85 16.50 30.35
CA VAL A 244 42.55 16.98 29.84
C VAL A 244 42.30 16.50 28.42
N LYS A 245 43.31 16.56 27.54
CA LYS A 245 43.21 16.05 26.15
C LYS A 245 42.98 14.53 26.13
N LEU A 246 43.71 13.78 26.95
CA LEU A 246 43.57 12.33 27.08
C LEU A 246 42.18 11.92 27.54
N ASN A 247 41.63 12.61 28.55
CA ASN A 247 40.25 12.38 29.00
C ASN A 247 39.23 12.70 27.92
N SER A 248 39.41 13.81 27.16
CA SER A 248 38.57 14.11 26.04
C SER A 248 38.60 13.02 24.96
N ALA A 249 39.78 12.51 24.62
CA ALA A 249 39.94 11.41 23.65
C ALA A 249 39.25 10.11 24.13
N ARG A 250 39.31 9.79 25.43
CA ARG A 250 38.60 8.64 26.01
C ARG A 250 37.09 8.78 25.98
N ILE A 251 36.56 10.00 26.18
CA ILE A 251 35.13 10.31 26.03
C ILE A 251 34.72 10.11 24.58
N ASP A 252 35.53 10.58 23.62
CA ASP A 252 35.19 10.46 22.19
C ASP A 252 35.28 9.00 21.73
N LEU A 253 36.22 8.22 22.20
CA LEU A 253 36.27 6.76 21.97
C LEU A 253 34.99 6.08 22.49
N THR A 254 34.54 6.42 23.70
CA THR A 254 33.28 5.87 24.24
C THR A 254 32.06 6.20 23.37
N LYS A 255 32.03 7.42 22.79
CA LYS A 255 30.95 7.80 21.85
C LYS A 255 30.99 7.01 20.56
N VAL A 256 32.19 6.75 20.02
CA VAL A 256 32.37 5.95 18.81
C VAL A 256 31.99 4.49 19.07
N ASP A 257 32.38 3.92 20.22
CA ASP A 257 31.97 2.57 20.63
C ASP A 257 30.44 2.41 20.66
N ASN A 258 29.77 3.35 21.31
CA ASN A 258 28.30 3.35 21.35
C ASN A 258 27.70 3.52 19.94
N GLY A 259 28.27 4.40 19.12
CA GLY A 259 27.85 4.61 17.73
C GLY A 259 27.97 3.33 16.89
N LEU A 260 29.04 2.57 17.06
CA LEU A 260 29.27 1.30 16.38
C LEU A 260 28.21 0.25 16.78
N VAL A 261 27.90 0.13 18.07
CA VAL A 261 26.87 -0.79 18.55
C VAL A 261 25.51 -0.42 17.95
N LEU A 262 25.12 0.86 18.00
CA LEU A 262 23.84 1.33 17.45
C LEU A 262 23.75 1.15 15.93
N SER A 263 24.85 1.37 15.21
CA SER A 263 24.85 1.18 13.74
C SER A 263 24.72 -0.30 13.35
N ARG A 264 25.33 -1.23 14.12
CA ARG A 264 25.11 -2.68 13.93
C ARG A 264 23.67 -3.09 14.20
N MET A 265 23.06 -2.56 15.26
CA MET A 265 21.63 -2.79 15.53
C MET A 265 20.74 -2.29 14.39
N ALA A 266 21.06 -1.12 13.82
CA ALA A 266 20.32 -0.58 12.67
C ALA A 266 20.48 -1.46 11.43
N LEU A 267 21.68 -1.94 11.13
CA LEU A 267 21.92 -2.86 10.02
C LEU A 267 21.20 -4.20 10.24
N ALA A 268 21.24 -4.76 11.46
CA ALA A 268 20.50 -5.98 11.81
C ALA A 268 18.99 -5.82 11.53
N GLN A 269 18.42 -4.70 11.95
CA GLN A 269 17.00 -4.40 11.73
C GLN A 269 16.67 -4.30 10.22
N LEU A 270 17.52 -3.67 9.40
CA LEU A 270 17.33 -3.59 7.95
C LEU A 270 17.41 -4.99 7.30
N CYS A 271 18.35 -5.83 7.75
CA CYS A 271 18.48 -7.22 7.30
C CYS A 271 17.35 -8.14 7.81
N GLY A 272 16.46 -7.64 8.69
CA GLY A 272 15.39 -8.43 9.29
C GLY A 272 15.86 -9.43 10.32
N LEU A 273 17.05 -9.21 10.89
CA LEU A 273 17.62 -9.99 11.99
C LEU A 273 17.16 -9.45 13.35
N PRO A 274 17.24 -10.25 14.42
CA PRO A 274 17.11 -9.73 15.79
C PRO A 274 18.16 -8.63 16.04
N ILE A 275 17.76 -7.57 16.74
CA ILE A 275 18.64 -6.39 16.97
C ILE A 275 19.89 -6.70 17.79
N ASP A 276 19.85 -7.77 18.60
CA ASP A 276 20.94 -8.21 19.45
C ASP A 276 21.90 -9.19 18.75
N THR A 277 21.67 -9.48 17.44
CA THR A 277 22.52 -10.41 16.69
C THR A 277 23.95 -9.88 16.60
N GLN A 278 24.92 -10.69 17.02
CA GLN A 278 26.35 -10.37 16.90
C GLN A 278 26.86 -10.85 15.55
N PHE A 279 27.47 -9.97 14.80
CA PHE A 279 28.10 -10.27 13.50
C PHE A 279 29.25 -9.30 13.25
N THR A 280 30.17 -9.69 12.36
CA THR A 280 31.22 -8.84 11.82
C THR A 280 30.99 -8.65 10.32
N LEU A 281 31.49 -7.56 9.76
CA LEU A 281 31.42 -7.33 8.31
C LEU A 281 32.76 -7.70 7.66
N ALA A 282 32.69 -8.18 6.42
CA ALA A 282 33.88 -8.61 5.68
C ALA A 282 34.88 -7.47 5.47
N ASP A 283 34.43 -6.24 5.35
CA ASP A 283 35.22 -5.05 5.11
C ASP A 283 35.64 -4.32 6.42
N GLU A 284 35.26 -4.84 7.60
CA GLU A 284 35.73 -4.29 8.88
C GLU A 284 37.23 -4.54 9.06
N GLY A 285 38.02 -3.47 9.05
CA GLY A 285 39.47 -3.54 9.21
C GLY A 285 40.27 -3.70 7.91
N ALA A 286 39.62 -3.62 6.76
CA ALA A 286 40.31 -3.52 5.48
C ALA A 286 41.08 -2.19 5.41
N GLU A 287 42.43 -2.28 5.44
CA GLU A 287 43.32 -1.10 5.29
C GLU A 287 43.13 -0.42 3.91
N ASN A 288 42.74 -1.20 2.89
CA ASN A 288 42.52 -0.73 1.55
C ASN A 288 41.07 -1.08 1.09
N ILE A 289 40.16 -0.21 1.42
CA ILE A 289 38.85 -0.20 0.78
C ILE A 289 39.07 0.26 -0.66
N ASN A 290 39.06 -0.68 -1.62
CA ASN A 290 39.24 -0.35 -3.04
C ASN A 290 38.08 0.47 -3.55
N ALA A 291 38.32 1.68 -4.02
CA ALA A 291 37.26 2.51 -4.62
C ALA A 291 36.60 1.77 -5.79
N PRO A 292 35.28 1.91 -5.95
CA PRO A 292 34.64 1.43 -7.16
C PRO A 292 35.31 2.06 -8.38
N ALA A 293 35.37 1.30 -9.47
CA ALA A 293 35.94 1.79 -10.72
C ALA A 293 35.18 3.04 -11.18
N VAL A 294 35.92 4.11 -11.49
CA VAL A 294 35.34 5.35 -12.00
C VAL A 294 34.52 5.01 -13.24
N ARG A 295 33.23 5.30 -13.22
CA ARG A 295 32.41 5.22 -14.43
C ARG A 295 33.01 6.17 -15.47
N GLY A 296 33.27 5.66 -16.68
CA GLY A 296 33.82 6.49 -17.76
C GLY A 296 32.90 7.66 -18.09
N ASP A 297 33.49 8.71 -18.70
CA ASP A 297 32.81 9.95 -19.17
C ASP A 297 31.73 9.72 -20.26
N SER A 298 31.08 8.56 -20.29
CA SER A 298 30.01 8.29 -21.24
C SER A 298 28.80 9.18 -20.94
N PRO A 299 28.27 9.89 -21.94
CA PRO A 299 27.08 10.71 -21.73
C PRO A 299 25.92 9.86 -21.23
N ILE A 300 25.25 10.33 -20.18
CA ILE A 300 24.09 9.63 -19.60
C ILE A 300 22.90 9.81 -20.56
N ASP A 301 22.36 8.71 -21.07
CA ASP A 301 21.11 8.73 -21.82
C ASP A 301 19.92 8.83 -20.84
N MET A 302 19.29 10.01 -20.82
CA MET A 302 18.15 10.27 -19.93
C MET A 302 16.93 9.41 -20.25
N GLN A 303 16.76 8.99 -21.53
CA GLN A 303 15.64 8.11 -21.89
C GLN A 303 15.81 6.73 -21.24
N ASP A 304 17.01 6.17 -21.26
CA ASP A 304 17.32 4.90 -20.57
C ASP A 304 17.11 5.00 -19.06
N VAL A 305 17.43 6.17 -18.46
CA VAL A 305 17.15 6.43 -17.04
C VAL A 305 15.64 6.42 -16.77
N TYR A 306 14.83 7.10 -17.59
CA TYR A 306 13.38 7.13 -17.43
C TYR A 306 12.76 5.73 -17.51
N ASP A 307 13.20 4.92 -18.45
CA ASP A 307 12.69 3.56 -18.67
C ASP A 307 12.99 2.61 -17.51
N ARG A 308 14.08 2.85 -16.77
CA ARG A 308 14.50 2.04 -15.60
C ARG A 308 13.94 2.52 -14.26
N ARG A 309 13.33 3.71 -14.21
CA ARG A 309 12.85 4.31 -12.96
C ARG A 309 11.45 3.82 -12.60
N TYR A 310 11.33 3.12 -11.49
CA TYR A 310 10.05 2.61 -10.98
C TYR A 310 9.12 3.72 -10.50
N ASP A 311 9.65 4.80 -9.92
CA ASP A 311 8.86 5.94 -9.47
C ASP A 311 8.18 6.66 -10.64
N LEU A 312 8.88 6.83 -11.77
CA LEU A 312 8.31 7.40 -12.98
C LEU A 312 7.22 6.48 -13.57
N ARG A 313 7.50 5.16 -13.61
CA ARG A 313 6.50 4.16 -14.04
C ARG A 313 5.23 4.21 -13.18
N GLN A 314 5.36 4.47 -11.86
CA GLN A 314 4.22 4.62 -10.97
C GLN A 314 3.34 5.82 -11.37
N LEU A 315 3.95 6.95 -11.72
CA LEU A 315 3.23 8.13 -12.19
C LEU A 315 2.57 7.90 -13.55
N GLU A 316 3.23 7.22 -14.47
CA GLU A 316 2.64 6.83 -15.77
C GLU A 316 1.41 5.92 -15.60
N LEU A 317 1.48 4.95 -14.69
CA LEU A 317 0.34 4.11 -14.33
C LEU A 317 -0.75 4.94 -13.65
N GLY A 318 -0.37 5.91 -12.83
CA GLY A 318 -1.28 6.90 -12.23
C GLY A 318 -2.08 7.65 -13.30
N VAL A 319 -1.42 8.17 -14.33
CA VAL A 319 -2.08 8.85 -15.46
C VAL A 319 -3.09 7.91 -16.14
N LYS A 320 -2.70 6.66 -16.44
CA LYS A 320 -3.61 5.65 -17.02
C LYS A 320 -4.82 5.36 -16.14
N ILE A 321 -4.64 5.30 -14.83
CA ILE A 321 -5.75 5.12 -13.87
C ILE A 321 -6.71 6.33 -13.93
N PHE A 322 -6.20 7.56 -13.94
CA PHE A 322 -7.04 8.77 -14.00
C PHE A 322 -7.76 8.89 -15.35
N GLU A 323 -7.16 8.48 -16.46
CA GLU A 323 -7.83 8.38 -17.76
C GLU A 323 -9.02 7.40 -17.72
N GLN A 324 -8.86 6.25 -17.06
CA GLN A 324 -9.96 5.30 -16.91
C GLN A 324 -11.02 5.80 -15.90
N LYS A 325 -10.66 6.54 -14.86
CA LYS A 325 -11.63 7.23 -13.98
C LYS A 325 -12.49 8.24 -14.76
N ALA A 326 -11.89 8.95 -15.71
CA ALA A 326 -12.66 9.82 -16.61
C ALA A 326 -13.63 9.00 -17.50
N ASN A 327 -13.22 7.81 -17.98
CA ASN A 327 -14.10 6.91 -18.71
C ASN A 327 -15.26 6.37 -17.83
N VAL A 328 -15.00 6.08 -16.54
CA VAL A 328 -16.06 5.73 -15.57
C VAL A 328 -17.05 6.89 -15.41
N ALA A 329 -16.56 8.12 -15.24
CA ALA A 329 -17.44 9.29 -15.16
C ALA A 329 -18.25 9.51 -16.45
N ARG A 330 -17.63 9.26 -17.62
CA ARG A 330 -18.33 9.29 -18.92
C ARG A 330 -19.43 8.25 -19.03
N SER A 331 -19.21 7.04 -18.47
CA SER A 331 -20.18 5.95 -18.54
C SER A 331 -21.51 6.28 -17.84
N GLU A 332 -21.50 7.21 -16.88
CA GLU A 332 -22.73 7.65 -16.19
C GLU A 332 -23.68 8.48 -17.08
N MET A 333 -23.22 8.87 -18.28
CA MET A 333 -24.02 9.52 -19.31
C MET A 333 -24.54 8.53 -20.38
N MET A 334 -24.13 7.25 -20.29
CA MET A 334 -24.46 6.23 -21.28
C MET A 334 -25.64 5.36 -20.81
N PRO A 335 -26.38 4.73 -21.73
CA PRO A 335 -27.37 3.74 -21.37
C PRO A 335 -26.79 2.56 -20.60
N ASN A 336 -27.58 1.97 -19.71
CA ASN A 336 -27.26 0.74 -18.99
C ASN A 336 -28.28 -0.33 -19.36
N LEU A 337 -27.83 -1.52 -19.76
CA LEU A 337 -28.66 -2.67 -20.10
C LEU A 337 -28.22 -3.87 -19.26
N ALA A 338 -29.17 -4.47 -18.54
CA ALA A 338 -28.96 -5.70 -17.79
C ALA A 338 -30.11 -6.70 -18.09
N LEU A 339 -29.77 -7.99 -18.10
CA LEU A 339 -30.76 -9.05 -18.02
C LEU A 339 -31.02 -9.38 -16.55
N VAL A 340 -32.29 -9.55 -16.19
CA VAL A 340 -32.71 -9.88 -14.83
C VAL A 340 -33.62 -11.11 -14.89
N GLY A 341 -33.23 -12.14 -14.09
CA GLY A 341 -34.07 -13.30 -13.81
C GLY A 341 -34.43 -13.30 -12.33
N ALA A 342 -35.67 -13.65 -11.99
CA ALA A 342 -36.05 -13.79 -10.60
C ALA A 342 -36.97 -14.99 -10.39
N TYR A 343 -36.77 -15.72 -9.29
CA TYR A 343 -37.74 -16.64 -8.74
C TYR A 343 -38.19 -16.12 -7.39
N SER A 344 -39.43 -15.59 -7.37
CA SER A 344 -40.04 -15.01 -6.16
C SER A 344 -41.03 -16.00 -5.57
N PHE A 345 -41.06 -16.18 -4.28
CA PHE A 345 -42.01 -17.07 -3.58
C PHE A 345 -42.51 -16.40 -2.30
N SER A 346 -43.75 -16.73 -1.95
CA SER A 346 -44.37 -16.22 -0.73
C SER A 346 -45.37 -17.18 -0.10
N ASN A 347 -45.65 -16.97 1.19
CA ASN A 347 -46.77 -17.59 1.90
C ASN A 347 -47.37 -16.53 2.84
N PRO A 348 -48.68 -16.16 2.66
CA PRO A 348 -49.60 -16.54 1.60
C PRO A 348 -49.10 -16.24 0.20
N ASN A 349 -49.48 -17.09 -0.77
CA ASN A 349 -49.05 -16.94 -2.15
C ASN A 349 -49.80 -15.78 -2.84
N ILE A 350 -49.13 -14.69 -3.12
CA ILE A 350 -49.68 -13.50 -3.78
C ILE A 350 -50.01 -13.75 -5.25
N PHE A 351 -49.44 -14.76 -5.87
CA PHE A 351 -49.65 -15.09 -7.29
C PHE A 351 -50.81 -16.05 -7.50
N ASP A 352 -51.40 -16.64 -6.45
CA ASP A 352 -52.48 -17.60 -6.50
C ASP A 352 -53.54 -17.27 -5.41
N GLY A 353 -54.12 -16.07 -5.47
CA GLY A 353 -55.22 -15.67 -4.62
C GLY A 353 -54.92 -15.74 -3.11
N PHE A 354 -53.75 -15.41 -2.69
CA PHE A 354 -53.33 -15.40 -1.29
C PHE A 354 -53.52 -16.73 -0.52
N LYS A 355 -53.48 -17.86 -1.24
CA LYS A 355 -53.58 -19.18 -0.60
C LYS A 355 -52.42 -19.39 0.39
N LYS A 356 -52.75 -19.91 1.57
CA LYS A 356 -51.77 -20.21 2.66
C LYS A 356 -50.89 -21.39 2.34
N LYS A 357 -50.06 -21.31 1.31
CA LYS A 357 -49.03 -22.28 0.97
C LYS A 357 -47.86 -21.56 0.28
N PHE A 358 -46.66 -22.10 0.45
CA PHE A 358 -45.51 -21.62 -0.32
C PHE A 358 -45.69 -22.00 -1.79
N ASN A 359 -45.62 -21.01 -2.64
CA ASN A 359 -45.51 -21.18 -4.09
C ASN A 359 -44.77 -19.97 -4.66
N GLY A 360 -44.18 -20.11 -5.83
CA GLY A 360 -43.37 -19.07 -6.45
C GLY A 360 -43.62 -18.94 -7.93
N GLN A 361 -43.12 -17.83 -8.47
CA GLN A 361 -43.18 -17.50 -9.88
C GLN A 361 -41.76 -17.17 -10.38
N PHE A 362 -41.45 -17.66 -11.56
CA PHE A 362 -40.25 -17.30 -12.30
C PHE A 362 -40.54 -16.16 -13.26
N SER A 363 -39.66 -15.19 -13.33
CA SER A 363 -39.72 -14.06 -14.26
C SER A 363 -38.35 -13.81 -14.89
N VAL A 364 -38.31 -13.44 -16.16
CA VAL A 364 -37.10 -13.01 -16.88
C VAL A 364 -37.43 -11.75 -17.64
N GLY A 365 -36.51 -10.82 -17.64
CA GLY A 365 -36.66 -9.55 -18.34
C GLY A 365 -35.33 -8.87 -18.65
N ALA A 366 -35.40 -7.79 -19.40
CA ALA A 366 -34.30 -6.87 -19.64
C ALA A 366 -34.60 -5.53 -19.01
N MET A 367 -33.65 -4.95 -18.31
CA MET A 367 -33.75 -3.63 -17.71
C MET A 367 -32.87 -2.66 -18.48
N LEU A 368 -33.47 -1.66 -19.11
CA LEU A 368 -32.80 -0.57 -19.79
C LEU A 368 -32.97 0.71 -18.98
N SER A 369 -31.85 1.33 -18.58
CA SER A 369 -31.84 2.63 -17.91
C SER A 369 -31.07 3.63 -18.75
N ILE A 370 -31.69 4.74 -19.13
CA ILE A 370 -31.08 5.81 -19.93
C ILE A 370 -31.14 7.10 -19.13
N PRO A 371 -30.01 7.68 -18.70
CA PRO A 371 -30.00 8.97 -18.02
C PRO A 371 -30.30 10.09 -19.01
N LEU A 372 -31.53 10.67 -18.95
CA LEU A 372 -31.95 11.72 -19.91
C LEU A 372 -31.50 13.12 -19.48
N TRP A 373 -31.71 13.48 -18.20
CA TRP A 373 -31.41 14.83 -17.75
C TRP A 373 -30.97 14.89 -16.28
N HIS A 374 -29.79 15.45 -16.02
CA HIS A 374 -29.21 15.61 -14.68
C HIS A 374 -28.63 17.02 -14.47
N TRP A 375 -29.18 18.05 -15.10
CA TRP A 375 -28.77 19.45 -14.97
C TRP A 375 -27.28 19.68 -15.17
N GLY A 376 -26.65 18.91 -16.07
CA GLY A 376 -25.22 18.98 -16.36
C GLY A 376 -24.32 18.31 -15.31
N GLY A 377 -24.87 17.69 -14.24
CA GLY A 377 -24.08 17.09 -13.16
C GLY A 377 -23.10 16.04 -13.68
N ASN A 378 -23.57 15.06 -14.47
CA ASN A 378 -22.71 14.01 -15.01
C ASN A 378 -21.65 14.55 -15.99
N TYR A 379 -21.97 15.57 -16.78
CA TYR A 379 -21.02 16.23 -17.67
C TYR A 379 -19.93 16.96 -16.90
N ASN A 380 -20.28 17.70 -15.84
CA ASN A 380 -19.31 18.37 -14.99
C ASN A 380 -18.43 17.37 -14.22
N LYS A 381 -18.97 16.22 -13.79
CA LYS A 381 -18.21 15.13 -13.18
C LYS A 381 -17.16 14.58 -14.16
N TYR A 382 -17.52 14.37 -15.42
CA TYR A 382 -16.58 13.96 -16.47
C TYR A 382 -15.50 15.02 -16.71
N ARG A 383 -15.89 16.31 -16.80
CA ARG A 383 -14.92 17.43 -16.95
C ARG A 383 -13.95 17.51 -15.77
N ALA A 384 -14.45 17.35 -14.55
CA ALA A 384 -13.62 17.33 -13.35
C ALA A 384 -12.62 16.17 -13.39
N ALA A 385 -13.05 14.96 -13.74
CA ALA A 385 -12.17 13.80 -13.88
C ALA A 385 -11.12 14.00 -14.99
N LYS A 386 -11.48 14.67 -16.08
CA LYS A 386 -10.54 15.01 -17.15
C LYS A 386 -9.51 16.04 -16.70
N ALA A 387 -9.92 17.07 -15.94
CA ALA A 387 -8.99 18.03 -15.36
C ALA A 387 -8.01 17.37 -14.37
N GLN A 388 -8.48 16.39 -13.58
CA GLN A 388 -7.62 15.60 -12.71
C GLN A 388 -6.61 14.77 -13.49
N THR A 389 -6.99 14.26 -14.68
CA THR A 389 -6.05 13.54 -15.57
C THR A 389 -4.96 14.48 -16.07
N GLU A 390 -5.29 15.70 -16.48
CA GLU A 390 -4.29 16.68 -16.91
C GLU A 390 -3.38 17.11 -15.75
N ALA A 391 -3.92 17.29 -14.55
CA ALA A 391 -3.11 17.56 -13.36
C ALA A 391 -2.07 16.44 -13.10
N MET A 392 -2.48 15.17 -13.26
CA MET A 392 -1.58 14.02 -13.11
C MET A 392 -0.51 13.96 -14.20
N ARG A 393 -0.81 14.43 -15.43
CA ARG A 393 0.19 14.56 -16.49
C ARG A 393 1.22 15.63 -16.18
N MET A 394 0.79 16.78 -15.64
CA MET A 394 1.74 17.83 -15.19
C MET A 394 2.64 17.32 -14.06
N GLU A 395 2.11 16.48 -13.16
CA GLU A 395 2.91 15.85 -12.11
C GLU A 395 3.98 14.92 -12.69
N LEU A 396 3.63 14.16 -13.73
CA LEU A 396 4.58 13.31 -14.45
C LEU A 396 5.68 14.12 -15.15
N GLU A 397 5.34 15.23 -15.80
CA GLU A 397 6.32 16.14 -16.43
C GLU A 397 7.25 16.75 -15.40
N ASN A 398 6.71 17.28 -14.30
CA ASN A 398 7.50 17.82 -13.20
C ASN A 398 8.44 16.76 -12.58
N ALA A 399 7.98 15.51 -12.46
CA ALA A 399 8.81 14.43 -11.97
C ALA A 399 10.01 14.14 -12.91
N ARG A 400 9.83 14.22 -14.22
CA ARG A 400 10.94 14.10 -15.18
C ARG A 400 11.98 15.19 -15.01
N GLU A 401 11.56 16.45 -14.87
CA GLU A 401 12.46 17.58 -14.60
C GLU A 401 13.24 17.41 -13.29
N LEU A 402 12.56 16.93 -12.23
CA LEU A 402 13.20 16.65 -10.95
C LEU A 402 14.21 15.48 -11.05
N ILE A 403 13.93 14.48 -11.86
CA ILE A 403 14.85 13.36 -12.13
C ILE A 403 16.10 13.87 -12.85
N ASP A 404 15.95 14.72 -13.86
CA ASP A 404 17.08 15.35 -14.56
C ASP A 404 17.99 16.10 -13.58
N LEU A 405 17.39 16.88 -12.71
CA LEU A 405 18.13 17.60 -11.67
C LEU A 405 18.83 16.63 -10.72
N GLN A 406 18.14 15.59 -10.27
CA GLN A 406 18.68 14.59 -9.35
C GLN A 406 19.85 13.81 -9.94
N VAL A 407 19.77 13.44 -11.23
CA VAL A 407 20.87 12.75 -11.93
C VAL A 407 22.10 13.67 -12.01
N ARG A 408 21.92 14.91 -12.40
CA ARG A 408 23.04 15.88 -12.45
C ARG A 408 23.67 16.11 -11.08
N GLN A 409 22.85 16.29 -10.04
CA GLN A 409 23.34 16.44 -8.66
C GLN A 409 24.11 15.21 -8.19
N ALA A 410 23.60 14.01 -8.47
CA ALA A 410 24.29 12.77 -8.09
C ALA A 410 25.63 12.62 -8.82
N SER A 411 25.69 12.98 -10.11
CA SER A 411 26.93 12.95 -10.89
C SER A 411 27.96 13.92 -10.32
N TYR A 412 27.59 15.17 -10.05
CA TYR A 412 28.49 16.16 -9.46
C TYR A 412 28.99 15.74 -8.07
N LYS A 413 28.13 15.16 -7.22
CA LYS A 413 28.55 14.64 -5.91
C LYS A 413 29.53 13.50 -6.03
N SER A 414 29.34 12.59 -7.00
CA SER A 414 30.28 11.50 -7.24
C SER A 414 31.66 12.02 -7.69
N GLU A 415 31.70 13.02 -8.57
CA GLU A 415 32.96 13.67 -8.96
C GLU A 415 33.62 14.41 -7.79
N GLU A 416 32.85 15.14 -6.99
CA GLU A 416 33.33 15.82 -5.79
C GLU A 416 33.95 14.84 -4.80
N ALA A 417 33.29 13.72 -4.49
CA ALA A 417 33.81 12.68 -3.61
C ALA A 417 35.15 12.12 -4.09
N LEU A 418 35.29 11.86 -5.40
CA LEU A 418 36.54 11.40 -5.99
C LEU A 418 37.69 12.44 -5.89
N ARG A 419 37.38 13.71 -6.08
CA ARG A 419 38.36 14.80 -5.92
C ARG A 419 38.76 14.98 -4.47
N THR A 420 37.79 14.98 -3.55
CA THR A 420 38.03 15.09 -2.11
C THR A 420 38.90 13.95 -1.63
N ARG A 421 38.65 12.71 -2.03
CA ARG A 421 39.48 11.56 -1.68
C ARG A 421 40.93 11.74 -2.07
N ARG A 422 41.21 12.23 -3.29
CA ARG A 422 42.59 12.49 -3.73
C ARG A 422 43.30 13.56 -2.87
N MET A 423 42.54 14.58 -2.41
CA MET A 423 43.10 15.62 -1.55
C MET A 423 43.32 15.12 -0.13
N THR A 424 42.41 14.30 0.43
CA THR A 424 42.57 13.73 1.77
C THR A 424 43.74 12.75 1.83
N GLU A 425 44.01 11.96 0.80
CA GLU A 425 45.15 11.07 0.70
C GLU A 425 46.48 11.84 0.77
N VAL A 426 46.61 12.98 0.08
CA VAL A 426 47.75 13.86 0.17
C VAL A 426 47.88 14.50 1.55
N ASN A 427 46.80 14.93 2.15
CA ASN A 427 46.80 15.53 3.49
C ASN A 427 47.16 14.52 4.55
N LEU A 428 46.71 13.26 4.42
CA LEU A 428 47.04 12.16 5.31
C LEU A 428 48.55 11.94 5.39
N ALA A 429 49.20 11.79 4.21
CA ALA A 429 50.66 11.60 4.16
C ALA A 429 51.46 12.75 4.80
N LYS A 430 50.97 14.00 4.59
CA LYS A 430 51.61 15.17 5.22
C LYS A 430 51.36 15.24 6.72
N ALA A 431 50.20 14.83 7.20
CA ALA A 431 49.90 14.81 8.61
C ALA A 431 50.72 13.75 9.37
N ASP A 432 50.92 12.57 8.74
CA ASP A 432 51.81 11.52 9.30
C ASP A 432 53.26 12.02 9.43
N GLU A 433 53.79 12.65 8.38
CA GLU A 433 55.12 13.23 8.39
C GLU A 433 55.28 14.37 9.42
N ASN A 434 54.27 15.23 9.53
CA ASN A 434 54.24 16.34 10.49
C ASN A 434 54.24 15.81 11.95
N LEU A 435 53.40 14.78 12.23
CA LEU A 435 53.36 14.16 13.55
C LEU A 435 54.72 13.53 13.89
N HIS A 436 55.32 12.75 12.97
CA HIS A 436 56.63 12.15 13.18
C HIS A 436 57.69 13.22 13.46
N SER A 437 57.72 14.32 12.69
CA SER A 437 58.66 15.42 12.88
C SER A 437 58.47 16.12 14.23
N ALA A 438 57.24 16.32 14.65
CA ALA A 438 56.89 16.94 15.91
C ALA A 438 57.33 16.05 17.12
N ASP A 439 57.09 14.75 17.05
CA ASP A 439 57.50 13.78 18.11
C ASP A 439 59.01 13.70 18.24
N VAL A 440 59.74 13.63 17.13
CA VAL A 440 61.22 13.64 17.13
C VAL A 440 61.76 14.97 17.66
N GLY A 441 61.19 16.11 17.22
CA GLY A 441 61.58 17.43 17.67
C GLY A 441 61.31 17.66 19.15
N PHE A 442 60.24 17.18 19.71
CA PHE A 442 59.89 17.24 21.12
C PHE A 442 60.82 16.37 21.96
N SER A 443 61.07 15.15 21.51
CA SER A 443 62.01 14.24 22.20
C SER A 443 63.45 14.78 22.28
N ASN A 444 63.83 15.62 21.30
CA ASN A 444 65.15 16.27 21.27
C ASN A 444 65.13 17.68 21.88
N GLY A 445 64.02 18.13 22.46
CA GLY A 445 63.88 19.43 23.08
C GLY A 445 63.84 20.63 22.13
N VAL A 446 63.64 20.40 20.82
CA VAL A 446 63.60 21.46 19.77
C VAL A 446 62.21 21.99 19.56
N MET A 447 61.15 21.20 19.85
CA MET A 447 59.72 21.57 19.73
C MET A 447 59.07 21.58 21.10
N THR A 448 58.01 22.40 21.23
CA THR A 448 57.21 22.50 22.46
C THR A 448 56.11 21.46 22.51
N LEU A 449 55.56 21.21 23.72
CA LEU A 449 54.42 20.34 23.92
C LEU A 449 53.22 20.74 23.02
N ASP A 450 52.96 22.04 22.90
CA ASP A 450 51.87 22.56 22.07
C ASP A 450 52.00 22.19 20.59
N ASN A 451 53.23 22.23 20.05
CA ASN A 451 53.49 21.79 18.66
C ASN A 451 53.15 20.31 18.45
N VAL A 452 53.51 19.45 19.43
CA VAL A 452 53.17 18.02 19.34
C VAL A 452 51.65 17.81 19.43
N MET A 453 50.98 18.47 20.37
CA MET A 453 49.53 18.37 20.52
C MET A 453 48.77 18.89 19.29
N GLU A 454 49.26 19.95 18.64
CA GLU A 454 48.72 20.46 17.39
C GLU A 454 48.89 19.43 16.25
N ALA A 455 50.13 18.89 16.12
CA ALA A 455 50.42 17.85 15.12
C ALA A 455 49.55 16.57 15.33
N GLN A 456 49.38 16.12 16.59
CA GLN A 456 48.50 14.99 16.92
C GLN A 456 47.05 15.26 16.59
N THR A 457 46.58 16.49 16.82
CA THR A 457 45.18 16.90 16.46
C THR A 457 45.02 16.95 14.96
N ALA A 458 45.96 17.49 14.20
CA ALA A 458 45.98 17.52 12.75
C ALA A 458 46.02 16.11 12.15
N TRP A 459 46.80 15.21 12.74
CA TRP A 459 46.86 13.80 12.37
C TRP A 459 45.53 13.08 12.55
N LEU A 460 44.90 13.21 13.72
CA LEU A 460 43.57 12.65 13.99
C LEU A 460 42.53 13.13 12.98
N LYS A 461 42.56 14.44 12.70
CA LYS A 461 41.64 15.08 11.75
C LYS A 461 41.84 14.54 10.33
N ALA A 462 43.10 14.48 9.85
CA ALA A 462 43.43 14.01 8.51
C ALA A 462 43.04 12.54 8.30
N HIS A 463 43.29 11.66 9.29
CA HIS A 463 42.87 10.26 9.25
C HIS A 463 41.35 10.10 9.27
N SER A 464 40.63 10.90 10.07
CA SER A 464 39.16 10.87 10.09
C SER A 464 38.56 11.34 8.76
N GLU A 465 39.10 12.41 8.18
CA GLU A 465 38.68 12.93 6.87
C GLU A 465 38.96 11.95 5.73
N ASP A 466 40.06 11.20 5.77
CA ASP A 466 40.39 10.17 4.79
C ASP A 466 39.40 8.98 4.88
N ILE A 467 39.09 8.50 6.10
CA ILE A 467 38.10 7.46 6.33
C ILE A 467 36.75 7.91 5.73
N ASP A 468 36.32 9.12 6.05
CA ASP A 468 35.06 9.66 5.54
C ASP A 468 35.06 9.78 4.00
N ALA A 469 36.12 10.33 3.41
CA ALA A 469 36.24 10.48 1.97
C ALA A 469 36.25 9.15 1.22
N ARG A 470 36.87 8.09 1.77
CA ARG A 470 36.81 6.74 1.18
C ARG A 470 35.38 6.20 1.16
N ILE A 471 34.67 6.32 2.28
CA ILE A 471 33.27 5.86 2.40
C ILE A 471 32.34 6.67 1.52
N ASP A 472 32.52 7.98 1.45
CA ASP A 472 31.69 8.87 0.62
C ASP A 472 31.77 8.52 -0.87
N VAL A 473 32.92 8.08 -1.39
CA VAL A 473 33.03 7.59 -2.77
C VAL A 473 32.08 6.41 -3.01
N TYR A 474 32.02 5.44 -2.08
CA TYR A 474 31.11 4.30 -2.20
C TYR A 474 29.65 4.72 -2.13
N LEU A 475 29.29 5.55 -1.15
CA LEU A 475 27.94 6.01 -0.95
C LEU A 475 27.43 6.83 -2.15
N CYS A 476 28.29 7.69 -2.72
CA CYS A 476 27.96 8.46 -3.90
C CYS A 476 27.80 7.57 -5.15
N ASP A 477 28.61 6.53 -5.32
CA ASP A 477 28.47 5.58 -6.45
C ASP A 477 27.17 4.75 -6.35
N VAL A 478 26.86 4.23 -5.16
CA VAL A 478 25.62 3.51 -4.90
C VAL A 478 24.40 4.43 -5.10
N TYR A 479 24.50 5.68 -4.62
CA TYR A 479 23.44 6.66 -4.81
C TYR A 479 23.25 7.01 -6.30
N LEU A 480 24.32 7.23 -7.05
CA LEU A 480 24.28 7.46 -8.47
C LEU A 480 23.65 6.26 -9.21
N SER A 481 24.04 5.04 -8.83
CA SER A 481 23.45 3.81 -9.39
C SER A 481 21.94 3.71 -9.12
N LYS A 482 21.51 4.09 -7.91
CA LYS A 482 20.08 4.17 -7.55
C LYS A 482 19.34 5.18 -8.43
N VAL A 483 19.91 6.39 -8.57
CA VAL A 483 19.28 7.50 -9.33
C VAL A 483 19.20 7.17 -10.83
N LEU A 484 20.22 6.52 -11.38
CA LEU A 484 20.23 6.04 -12.77
C LEU A 484 19.32 4.82 -13.00
N GLY A 485 18.80 4.22 -11.93
CA GLY A 485 17.99 3.01 -12.07
C GLY A 485 18.80 1.75 -12.36
N THR A 486 20.13 1.78 -12.22
CA THR A 486 21.06 0.66 -12.52
C THR A 486 21.48 -0.13 -11.28
N LEU A 487 20.94 0.24 -10.11
CA LEU A 487 21.19 -0.54 -8.90
C LEU A 487 20.48 -1.89 -9.02
N ASP A 488 21.26 -2.93 -9.28
CA ASP A 488 20.75 -4.29 -9.45
C ASP A 488 20.38 -4.93 -8.12
N PHE A 489 19.21 -5.58 -8.11
CA PHE A 489 18.78 -6.45 -7.04
C PHE A 489 18.00 -7.63 -7.64
N THR A 490 18.36 -8.82 -7.28
CA THR A 490 17.55 -9.99 -7.56
C THR A 490 16.44 -10.08 -6.52
N THR A 491 15.18 -9.95 -6.93
CA THR A 491 14.02 -10.21 -6.05
C THR A 491 13.70 -11.72 -6.10
N PRO A 492 14.25 -12.53 -5.19
CA PRO A 492 14.21 -13.98 -5.40
C PRO A 492 12.87 -14.64 -5.08
N SER A 493 12.06 -14.13 -4.18
CA SER A 493 10.92 -14.90 -3.65
C SER A 493 9.63 -14.13 -3.39
N LEU A 494 9.63 -12.81 -3.44
CA LEU A 494 8.47 -11.99 -3.06
C LEU A 494 7.35 -11.97 -4.12
N ARG A 495 7.61 -12.54 -5.33
CA ARG A 495 6.63 -12.61 -6.44
C ARG A 495 5.82 -13.92 -6.49
N ARG A 496 6.05 -14.85 -5.55
CA ARG A 496 5.30 -16.12 -5.48
C ARG A 496 4.11 -16.07 -4.53
#